data_1b55d0bd157c55fadf46992217e6189a
#
_entry.id   1b55d0bd157c55fadf46992217e6189a
#
_cell.length_a   1.000
_cell.length_b   1.000
_cell.length_c   1.000
_cell.angle_alpha   90.00
_cell.angle_beta   90.00
_cell.angle_gamma   90.00
#
_symmetry.space_group_name_H-M   'P 1'
#
loop_
_entity.id
_entity.type
_entity.pdbx_description
1 polymer ?
#
loop_
_entity_poly.entity_id
_entity_poly.type
_entity_poly.pdbx_seq_one_letter_code
_entity_poly.pdbx_strand_id
1 'polypeptide(L)'
;MALAKSPEVLLLDEPVAALDPLARREFLVSLAEAVADGGPSVLVSSHLLHDLERVCDHLVLLTLGETRLCGDIDDIRADHRMLVGPRGSPHKTPPGAAIVQTTQTTHQTRLLVRLRGAALNPGWEVSEVALEDILLAYMQADRPDRVVTAS
;
A
#
# COMPACT_ATOMS: atom_id res chain seq x y z
N MET A 1 -6.42 -19.98 -23.24
CA MET A 1 -6.96 -19.87 -21.88
C MET A 1 -5.95 -20.51 -20.93
N ALA A 2 -5.27 -19.69 -20.08
CA ALA A 2 -4.20 -20.16 -19.19
C ALA A 2 -4.74 -21.08 -18.07
N LEU A 3 -5.90 -20.79 -17.51
CA LEU A 3 -6.55 -21.57 -16.45
C LEU A 3 -6.96 -22.99 -16.87
N ALA A 4 -7.21 -23.22 -18.16
CA ALA A 4 -7.62 -24.55 -18.66
C ALA A 4 -6.52 -25.63 -18.59
N LYS A 5 -5.27 -25.25 -18.27
CA LYS A 5 -4.12 -26.15 -18.13
C LYS A 5 -3.81 -26.55 -16.70
N SER A 6 -4.61 -26.13 -15.71
CA SER A 6 -4.40 -26.36 -14.28
C SER A 6 -2.94 -26.07 -13.85
N PRO A 7 -2.41 -24.86 -14.08
CA PRO A 7 -1.05 -24.53 -13.71
C PRO A 7 -0.93 -24.47 -12.18
N GLU A 8 0.26 -24.75 -11.63
CA GLU A 8 0.55 -24.53 -10.21
C GLU A 8 0.76 -23.04 -9.90
N VAL A 9 1.29 -22.27 -10.88
CA VAL A 9 1.54 -20.83 -10.75
C VAL A 9 1.04 -20.11 -12.00
N LEU A 10 0.33 -19.01 -11.82
CA LEU A 10 -0.18 -18.15 -12.88
C LEU A 10 0.45 -16.77 -12.76
N LEU A 11 1.12 -16.30 -13.82
CA LEU A 11 1.67 -14.95 -13.91
C LEU A 11 0.79 -14.10 -14.83
N LEU A 12 0.29 -12.99 -14.33
CA LEU A 12 -0.58 -12.06 -15.05
C LEU A 12 0.04 -10.67 -15.05
N ASP A 13 0.38 -10.18 -16.23
CA ASP A 13 0.94 -8.84 -16.41
C ASP A 13 -0.15 -7.90 -16.90
N GLU A 14 -0.50 -6.90 -16.04
CA GLU A 14 -1.53 -5.88 -16.27
C GLU A 14 -2.85 -6.45 -16.87
N PRO A 15 -3.42 -7.54 -16.33
CA PRO A 15 -4.50 -8.28 -17.00
C PRO A 15 -5.80 -7.48 -17.12
N VAL A 16 -5.97 -6.42 -16.34
CA VAL A 16 -7.20 -5.61 -16.31
C VAL A 16 -7.04 -4.22 -16.93
N ALA A 17 -5.85 -3.86 -17.42
CA ALA A 17 -5.55 -2.50 -17.88
C ALA A 17 -6.43 -2.03 -19.05
N ALA A 18 -6.82 -2.95 -19.94
CA ALA A 18 -7.62 -2.65 -21.13
C ALA A 18 -9.13 -2.95 -20.96
N LEU A 19 -9.55 -3.36 -19.77
CA LEU A 19 -10.94 -3.73 -19.51
C LEU A 19 -11.75 -2.52 -19.03
N ASP A 20 -13.02 -2.45 -19.45
CA ASP A 20 -13.98 -1.55 -18.83
C ASP A 20 -14.25 -1.94 -17.35
N PRO A 21 -14.85 -1.05 -16.54
CA PRO A 21 -15.02 -1.30 -15.10
C PRO A 21 -15.85 -2.55 -14.77
N LEU A 22 -16.82 -2.91 -15.61
CA LEU A 22 -17.65 -4.11 -15.39
C LEU A 22 -16.85 -5.37 -15.68
N ALA A 23 -16.24 -5.46 -16.87
CA ALA A 23 -15.43 -6.59 -17.29
C ALA A 23 -14.23 -6.82 -16.33
N ARG A 24 -13.65 -5.74 -15.80
CA ARG A 24 -12.59 -5.78 -14.78
C ARG A 24 -13.08 -6.45 -13.50
N ARG A 25 -14.24 -6.04 -13.00
CA ARG A 25 -14.83 -6.62 -11.79
C ARG A 25 -15.15 -8.11 -11.98
N GLU A 26 -15.72 -8.47 -13.11
CA GLU A 26 -16.02 -9.87 -13.46
C GLU A 26 -14.75 -10.73 -13.54
N PHE A 27 -13.68 -10.19 -14.14
CA PHE A 27 -12.39 -10.84 -14.20
C PHE A 27 -11.81 -11.11 -12.81
N LEU A 28 -11.82 -10.11 -11.92
CA LEU A 28 -11.28 -10.24 -10.56
C LEU A 28 -12.08 -11.24 -9.72
N VAL A 29 -13.41 -11.28 -9.85
CA VAL A 29 -14.25 -12.28 -9.20
C VAL A 29 -13.89 -13.67 -9.70
N SER A 30 -13.81 -13.86 -11.03
CA SER A 30 -13.43 -15.15 -11.62
C SER A 30 -12.03 -15.59 -11.23
N LEU A 31 -11.10 -14.64 -11.07
CA LEU A 31 -9.74 -14.93 -10.61
C LEU A 31 -9.75 -15.39 -9.15
N ALA A 32 -10.48 -14.70 -8.27
CA ALA A 32 -10.61 -15.07 -6.87
C ALA A 32 -11.24 -16.45 -6.69
N GLU A 33 -12.29 -16.77 -7.48
CA GLU A 33 -12.91 -18.10 -7.51
C GLU A 33 -11.93 -19.19 -7.99
N ALA A 34 -11.10 -18.88 -8.98
CA ALA A 34 -10.13 -19.83 -9.52
C ALA A 34 -8.96 -20.11 -8.56
N VAL A 35 -8.64 -19.19 -7.66
CA VAL A 35 -7.60 -19.34 -6.63
C VAL A 35 -8.14 -20.03 -5.38
N ALA A 36 -9.43 -19.88 -5.10
CA ALA A 36 -10.07 -20.54 -3.98
C ALA A 36 -9.96 -22.09 -4.09
N ASP A 37 -10.09 -22.77 -2.97
CA ASP A 37 -10.15 -24.24 -2.89
C ASP A 37 -8.94 -24.99 -3.49
N GLY A 38 -7.75 -24.43 -3.33
CA GLY A 38 -6.51 -25.08 -3.78
C GLY A 38 -6.18 -24.86 -5.27
N GLY A 39 -6.66 -23.78 -5.84
CA GLY A 39 -6.27 -23.30 -7.16
C GLY A 39 -4.80 -22.88 -7.26
N PRO A 40 -4.37 -22.32 -8.41
CA PRO A 40 -2.99 -21.90 -8.63
C PRO A 40 -2.58 -20.74 -7.71
N SER A 41 -1.31 -20.67 -7.38
CA SER A 41 -0.74 -19.43 -6.86
C SER A 41 -0.72 -18.38 -7.98
N VAL A 42 -1.17 -17.16 -7.70
CA VAL A 42 -1.26 -16.11 -8.72
C VAL A 42 -0.38 -14.93 -8.37
N LEU A 43 0.45 -14.50 -9.30
CA LEU A 43 1.18 -13.24 -9.26
C LEU A 43 0.60 -12.31 -10.32
N VAL A 44 0.05 -11.18 -9.86
CA VAL A 44 -0.57 -10.16 -10.72
C VAL A 44 0.22 -8.87 -10.64
N SER A 45 0.65 -8.32 -11.79
CA SER A 45 1.10 -6.93 -11.85
C SER A 45 -0.08 -6.01 -12.15
N SER A 46 -0.14 -4.85 -11.49
CA SER A 46 -1.10 -3.80 -11.80
C SER A 46 -0.65 -2.46 -11.25
N HIS A 47 -1.06 -1.39 -11.91
CA HIS A 47 -0.98 -0.02 -11.42
C HIS A 47 -2.30 0.46 -10.79
N LEU A 48 -3.34 -0.38 -10.75
CA LEU A 48 -4.66 -0.10 -10.20
C LEU A 48 -4.81 -0.78 -8.84
N LEU A 49 -4.33 -0.12 -7.80
CA LEU A 49 -4.22 -0.68 -6.44
C LEU A 49 -5.57 -1.09 -5.84
N HIS A 50 -6.59 -0.26 -6.03
CA HIS A 50 -7.92 -0.48 -5.48
C HIS A 50 -8.55 -1.83 -5.89
N ASP A 51 -8.25 -2.29 -7.09
CA ASP A 51 -8.80 -3.55 -7.61
C ASP A 51 -8.08 -4.77 -7.00
N LEU A 52 -6.77 -4.64 -6.72
CA LEU A 52 -5.97 -5.73 -6.18
C LEU A 52 -6.21 -5.98 -4.68
N GLU A 53 -6.51 -4.96 -3.89
CA GLU A 53 -6.80 -5.09 -2.46
C GLU A 53 -7.91 -6.11 -2.14
N ARG A 54 -8.77 -6.41 -3.12
CA ARG A 54 -9.92 -7.30 -2.94
C ARG A 54 -9.61 -8.77 -3.21
N VAL A 55 -8.52 -9.05 -3.92
CA VAL A 55 -8.22 -10.39 -4.44
C VAL A 55 -6.81 -10.86 -4.09
N CYS A 56 -5.96 -9.95 -3.59
CA CYS A 56 -4.60 -10.27 -3.18
C CYS A 56 -4.47 -10.17 -1.65
N ASP A 57 -3.78 -11.13 -1.07
CA ASP A 57 -3.40 -11.15 0.34
C ASP A 57 -1.97 -10.62 0.56
N HIS A 58 -1.12 -10.67 -0.45
CA HIS A 58 0.28 -10.28 -0.38
C HIS A 58 0.63 -9.21 -1.41
N LEU A 59 1.51 -8.28 -1.04
CA LEU A 59 1.92 -7.17 -1.90
C LEU A 59 3.44 -7.07 -2.00
N VAL A 60 3.90 -6.75 -3.22
CA VAL A 60 5.29 -6.36 -3.49
C VAL A 60 5.27 -5.02 -4.23
N LEU A 61 5.77 -3.96 -3.61
CA LEU A 61 5.95 -2.66 -4.25
C LEU A 61 7.36 -2.55 -4.82
N LEU A 62 7.43 -2.39 -6.14
CA LEU A 62 8.67 -2.15 -6.88
C LEU A 62 8.74 -0.70 -7.34
N THR A 63 9.84 -0.01 -7.04
CA THR A 63 10.12 1.34 -7.53
C THR A 63 11.57 1.41 -7.98
N LEU A 64 11.79 1.87 -9.20
CA LEU A 64 13.15 1.98 -9.79
C LEU A 64 13.96 0.67 -9.76
N GLY A 65 13.28 -0.47 -9.88
CA GLY A 65 13.90 -1.80 -9.87
C GLY A 65 14.22 -2.33 -8.46
N GLU A 66 13.86 -1.63 -7.40
CA GLU A 66 14.07 -2.04 -6.01
C GLU A 66 12.76 -2.36 -5.31
N THR A 67 12.76 -3.39 -4.44
CA THR A 67 11.63 -3.69 -3.57
C THR A 67 11.59 -2.69 -2.42
N ARG A 68 10.54 -1.89 -2.35
CA ARG A 68 10.33 -0.87 -1.30
C ARG A 68 9.46 -1.35 -0.16
N LEU A 69 8.48 -2.15 -0.47
CA LEU A 69 7.56 -2.72 0.50
C LEU A 69 7.20 -4.14 0.04
N CYS A 70 7.17 -5.08 0.97
CA CYS A 70 6.76 -6.45 0.70
C CYS A 70 6.15 -7.03 1.98
N GLY A 71 5.04 -7.74 1.84
CA GLY A 71 4.38 -8.41 2.95
C GLY A 71 2.90 -8.64 2.73
N ASP A 72 2.28 -9.22 3.73
CA ASP A 72 0.83 -9.36 3.84
C ASP A 72 0.17 -7.97 3.90
N ILE A 73 -0.96 -7.80 3.20
CA ILE A 73 -1.65 -6.51 3.10
C ILE A 73 -2.20 -6.05 4.45
N ASP A 74 -2.73 -6.97 5.24
CA ASP A 74 -3.28 -6.63 6.55
C ASP A 74 -2.16 -6.26 7.53
N ASP A 75 -1.02 -6.95 7.48
CA ASP A 75 0.17 -6.62 8.26
C ASP A 75 0.73 -5.24 7.86
N ILE A 76 0.78 -4.95 6.56
CA ILE A 76 1.19 -3.63 6.06
C ILE A 76 0.27 -2.54 6.62
N ARG A 77 -1.04 -2.71 6.57
CA ARG A 77 -2.01 -1.75 7.13
C ARG A 77 -1.87 -1.61 8.64
N ALA A 78 -1.72 -2.74 9.34
CA ALA A 78 -1.57 -2.75 10.79
C ALA A 78 -0.29 -2.05 11.27
N ASP A 79 0.76 -2.11 10.47
CA ASP A 79 2.10 -1.55 10.79
C ASP A 79 2.24 -0.05 10.46
N HIS A 80 1.27 0.55 9.73
CA HIS A 80 1.32 1.95 9.33
C HIS A 80 0.26 2.80 10.00
N ARG A 81 0.63 4.03 10.39
CA ARG A 81 -0.31 5.02 10.98
C ARG A 81 -0.02 6.41 10.46
N MET A 82 -1.07 7.20 10.36
CA MET A 82 -0.96 8.64 10.17
C MET A 82 -0.97 9.31 11.54
N LEU A 83 0.06 10.11 11.80
CA LEU A 83 0.18 10.93 12.99
C LEU A 83 -0.04 12.39 12.60
N VAL A 84 -0.97 13.09 13.24
CA VAL A 84 -1.28 14.49 13.00
C VAL A 84 -1.06 15.27 14.29
N GLY A 85 -0.32 16.37 14.20
CA GLY A 85 -0.04 17.23 15.35
C GLY A 85 0.21 18.68 14.92
N PRO A 86 0.28 19.62 15.88
CA PRO A 86 0.60 21.01 15.59
C PRO A 86 1.98 21.15 14.91
N ARG A 87 2.11 22.15 14.05
CA ARG A 87 3.39 22.46 13.42
C ARG A 87 4.43 22.85 14.51
N GLY A 88 5.62 22.26 14.40
CA GLY A 88 6.67 22.46 15.40
C GLY A 88 6.40 21.77 16.73
N SER A 89 5.47 20.82 16.76
CA SER A 89 5.17 20.03 17.96
C SER A 89 6.45 19.44 18.55
N PRO A 90 6.65 19.58 19.87
CA PRO A 90 7.75 18.94 20.58
C PRO A 90 7.55 17.41 20.67
N HIS A 91 6.42 16.90 20.22
CA HIS A 91 6.14 15.47 20.21
C HIS A 91 7.09 14.77 19.25
N LYS A 92 7.98 13.99 19.81
CA LYS A 92 8.93 13.19 19.04
C LYS A 92 8.18 12.04 18.36
N THR A 93 8.64 11.67 17.17
CA THR A 93 8.24 10.41 16.54
C THR A 93 8.38 9.28 17.57
N PRO A 94 7.43 8.33 17.61
CA PRO A 94 7.52 7.20 18.52
C PRO A 94 8.87 6.49 18.39
N PRO A 95 9.57 6.20 19.49
CA PRO A 95 10.85 5.50 19.43
C PRO A 95 10.71 4.17 18.71
N GLY A 96 11.56 3.93 17.71
CA GLY A 96 11.54 2.71 16.90
C GLY A 96 10.63 2.78 15.66
N ALA A 97 9.76 3.76 15.55
CA ALA A 97 8.98 3.98 14.33
C ALA A 97 9.84 4.62 13.23
N ALA A 98 9.63 4.18 11.98
CA ALA A 98 10.26 4.77 10.81
C ALA A 98 9.31 5.77 10.15
N ILE A 99 9.78 6.99 9.88
CA ILE A 99 9.02 7.99 9.11
C ILE A 99 9.10 7.60 7.63
N VAL A 100 7.94 7.36 7.02
CA VAL A 100 7.82 7.10 5.58
C VAL A 100 7.67 8.42 4.81
N GLN A 101 6.80 9.32 5.31
CA GLN A 101 6.54 10.60 4.69
C GLN A 101 6.23 11.66 5.73
N THR A 102 6.68 12.89 5.45
CA THR A 102 6.34 14.08 6.24
C THR A 102 5.65 15.10 5.36
N THR A 103 4.48 15.57 5.77
CA THR A 103 3.76 16.66 5.11
C THR A 103 3.51 17.75 6.13
N GLN A 104 3.85 19.00 5.78
CA GLN A 104 3.63 20.16 6.64
C GLN A 104 2.69 21.15 5.97
N THR A 105 1.70 21.60 6.74
CA THR A 105 0.84 22.73 6.38
C THR A 105 1.20 23.94 7.25
N THR A 106 0.49 25.03 7.08
CA THR A 106 0.69 26.26 7.91
C THR A 106 0.52 25.98 9.41
N HIS A 107 -0.36 25.06 9.79
CA HIS A 107 -0.75 24.82 11.19
C HIS A 107 -0.44 23.43 11.71
N GLN A 108 -0.23 22.44 10.84
CA GLN A 108 -0.12 21.04 11.21
C GLN A 108 1.08 20.35 10.55
N THR A 109 1.59 19.36 11.24
CA THR A 109 2.52 18.35 10.71
C THR A 109 1.79 17.02 10.65
N ARG A 110 1.87 16.34 9.50
CA ARG A 110 1.35 14.99 9.27
C ARG A 110 2.54 14.08 8.99
N LEU A 111 2.62 12.98 9.71
CA LEU A 111 3.65 11.95 9.52
C LEU A 111 2.99 10.64 9.18
N LEU A 112 3.32 10.07 8.04
CA LEU A 112 3.09 8.66 7.81
C LEU A 112 4.26 7.89 8.42
N VAL A 113 3.98 7.03 9.38
CA VAL A 113 5.00 6.24 10.08
C VAL A 113 4.75 4.75 9.93
N ARG A 114 5.83 3.99 9.88
CA ARG A 114 5.83 2.53 10.05
C ARG A 114 6.22 2.21 11.47
N LEU A 115 5.33 1.54 12.22
CA LEU A 115 5.47 1.35 13.67
C LEU A 115 6.50 0.28 14.03
N ARG A 116 6.58 -0.82 13.30
CA ARG A 116 7.44 -1.97 13.61
C ARG A 116 7.35 -2.41 15.08
N GLY A 117 6.13 -2.42 15.63
CA GLY A 117 5.90 -2.71 17.04
C GLY A 117 6.18 -1.55 18.00
N ALA A 118 6.48 -0.34 17.51
CA ALA A 118 6.67 0.84 18.34
C ALA A 118 5.36 1.27 19.00
N ALA A 119 5.44 1.64 20.28
CA ALA A 119 4.30 2.21 20.99
C ALA A 119 4.03 3.65 20.53
N LEU A 120 2.75 3.99 20.38
CA LEU A 120 2.32 5.33 20.03
C LEU A 120 2.46 6.27 21.23
N ASN A 121 3.04 7.45 21.02
CA ASN A 121 3.16 8.46 22.06
C ASN A 121 1.86 9.26 22.19
N PRO A 122 1.42 9.57 23.43
CA PRO A 122 0.34 10.52 23.64
C PRO A 122 0.77 11.91 23.11
N GLY A 123 -0.14 12.60 22.42
CA GLY A 123 0.10 13.94 21.87
C GLY A 123 0.01 14.02 20.35
N TRP A 124 -0.03 12.91 19.65
CA TRP A 124 -0.41 12.82 18.24
C TRP A 124 -1.85 12.32 18.11
N GLU A 125 -2.60 12.94 17.22
CA GLU A 125 -3.83 12.35 16.72
C GLU A 125 -3.44 11.22 15.75
N VAL A 126 -3.93 10.01 16.02
CA VAL A 126 -3.54 8.80 15.30
C VAL A 126 -4.71 8.29 14.51
N SER A 127 -4.50 8.02 13.23
CA SER A 127 -5.51 7.40 12.37
C SER A 127 -4.92 6.27 11.53
N GLU A 128 -5.79 5.36 11.10
CA GLU A 128 -5.50 4.36 10.10
C GLU A 128 -5.23 5.01 8.74
N VAL A 129 -4.53 4.30 7.88
CA VAL A 129 -4.16 4.77 6.55
C VAL A 129 -4.60 3.75 5.51
N ALA A 130 -5.21 4.22 4.43
CA ALA A 130 -5.55 3.36 3.31
C ALA A 130 -4.27 2.81 2.65
N LEU A 131 -4.33 1.57 2.15
CA LEU A 131 -3.18 0.95 1.49
C LEU A 131 -2.65 1.81 0.33
N GLU A 132 -3.54 2.39 -0.46
CA GLU A 132 -3.17 3.29 -1.56
C GLU A 132 -2.31 4.46 -1.09
N ASP A 133 -2.68 5.12 0.01
CA ASP A 133 -1.92 6.24 0.58
C ASP A 133 -0.54 5.79 1.09
N ILE A 134 -0.46 4.60 1.68
CA ILE A 134 0.82 4.00 2.09
C ILE A 134 1.73 3.82 0.87
N LEU A 135 1.23 3.18 -0.19
CA LEU A 135 2.02 2.90 -1.38
C LEU A 135 2.45 4.16 -2.10
N LEU A 136 1.55 5.15 -2.24
CA LEU A 136 1.87 6.45 -2.81
C LEU A 136 2.99 7.17 -2.03
N ALA A 137 2.97 7.08 -0.70
CA ALA A 137 4.01 7.67 0.13
C ALA A 137 5.39 7.02 -0.11
N TYR A 138 5.46 5.70 -0.21
CA TYR A 138 6.70 4.99 -0.54
C TYR A 138 7.21 5.34 -1.94
N MET A 139 6.32 5.45 -2.93
CA MET A 139 6.68 5.85 -4.30
C MET A 139 7.17 7.30 -4.38
N GLN A 140 6.67 8.19 -3.53
CA GLN A 140 7.07 9.59 -3.46
C GLN A 140 8.38 9.80 -2.69
N ALA A 141 8.66 8.98 -1.68
CA ALA A 141 9.90 9.06 -0.90
C ALA A 141 11.16 8.87 -1.76
N ASP A 142 11.05 8.21 -2.91
CA ASP A 142 12.14 8.01 -3.87
C ASP A 142 12.37 9.20 -4.82
N ARG A 143 11.54 10.24 -4.74
CA ARG A 143 11.69 11.47 -5.54
C ARG A 143 12.27 12.58 -4.65
N PRO A 144 13.60 12.83 -4.68
CA PRO A 144 14.27 13.70 -3.72
C PRO A 144 13.85 15.19 -3.74
N ASP A 145 12.94 15.62 -4.62
CA ASP A 145 12.68 17.05 -4.90
C ASP A 145 11.21 17.52 -4.75
N ARG A 146 10.43 16.95 -3.81
CA ARG A 146 9.13 17.58 -3.50
C ARG A 146 8.86 17.67 -2.01
N VAL A 147 9.34 18.77 -1.41
CA VAL A 147 8.62 19.36 -0.28
C VAL A 147 7.27 19.84 -0.83
N VAL A 148 6.21 19.06 -0.61
CA VAL A 148 4.86 19.47 -0.97
C VAL A 148 4.44 20.54 0.03
N THR A 149 4.71 21.78 -0.32
CA THR A 149 4.13 22.94 0.36
C THR A 149 2.72 23.10 -0.19
N ALA A 150 1.73 22.57 0.51
CA ALA A 150 0.34 22.87 0.21
C ALA A 150 0.05 24.32 0.63
N SER A 151 -0.32 25.15 -0.34
CA SER A 151 -0.80 26.52 -0.14
C SER A 151 -2.17 26.53 0.51
#